data_127230105abcbe69b8b11cb8d0ee4e29
#
_entry.id   127230105abcbe69b8b11cb8d0ee4e29
#
_cell.length_a   1.000
_cell.length_b   1.000
_cell.length_c   1.000
_cell.angle_alpha   90.00
_cell.angle_beta   90.00
_cell.angle_gamma   90.00
#
_symmetry.space_group_name_H-M   'P 1'
#
loop_
_entity.id
_entity.type
_entity.pdbx_description
1 polymer ?
#
loop_
_entity_poly.entity_id
_entity_poly.type
_entity_poly.pdbx_seq_one_letter_code
_entity_poly.pdbx_strand_id
1 'polypeptide(L)'
;MEPALLWDAASLFGVGNINPGQLLEFYHGMHGYLAASGVDGVKVDGQSGLTAFAWPEGTGGSSGRGGTSSMVRAHVHAMEASVSEHFEGNRCINCMCHSTENLYSFRSTALLRAADDFYPDDLASQPVHLVNVVYNSLFLSPLGVPDWDMFQSAHPAASMHAAARAVGGCQVYVSDAPGHHDFSLLRKLVLPDGSTLRCPTAGRPTRDCLFVDPNTDGASALKVWNRNAVTGVVAAFNVQGSWWNRKTRAFEEEDGAMVEVHASLRAEEVEGLAEALGQGHEGTRDRAGTVVGPEAEAAAGAAGAEGAAAGAEEAAGGEDGAAWVLFGHQAQRPVLTRRGEAHDVLLKPREWEVFTVSPLTQRDGVRWAPLGLVQMLNGGGALVASELNRRGLLNRGEVEAHVTLKAAGEFGAFCEPRPRCVRVNGESVAFTHDEHNLLRVDMPPSGDAIELSVEFPKAGQ
;
A
#
# COMPACT_ATOMS: atom_id res chain seq x y z
N MET A 1 11.02 1.90 41.56
CA MET A 1 11.27 1.87 40.11
C MET A 1 9.92 2.03 39.41
N GLU A 2 9.79 2.92 38.47
CA GLU A 2 8.59 3.05 37.64
C GLU A 2 8.20 1.69 37.07
N PRO A 3 6.91 1.28 37.12
CA PRO A 3 6.49 -0.04 36.62
C PRO A 3 6.89 -0.28 35.16
N ALA A 4 6.95 0.77 34.33
CA ALA A 4 7.40 0.68 32.95
C ALA A 4 8.86 0.25 32.81
N LEU A 5 9.74 0.62 33.73
CA LEU A 5 11.17 0.26 33.71
C LEU A 5 11.45 -1.18 34.16
N LEU A 6 10.48 -1.84 34.80
CA LEU A 6 10.63 -3.24 35.21
C LEU A 6 10.66 -4.23 34.03
N TRP A 7 10.32 -3.77 32.83
CA TRP A 7 10.25 -4.57 31.60
C TRP A 7 11.32 -4.21 30.59
N ASP A 8 12.01 -3.11 30.81
CA ASP A 8 13.11 -2.71 29.94
C ASP A 8 14.36 -3.53 30.25
N ALA A 9 14.80 -4.32 29.26
CA ALA A 9 15.96 -5.19 29.39
C ALA A 9 17.23 -4.42 29.78
N ALA A 10 17.38 -3.19 29.27
CA ALA A 10 18.51 -2.32 29.59
C ALA A 10 18.50 -1.89 31.06
N SER A 11 17.31 -1.61 31.61
CA SER A 11 17.16 -1.27 33.05
C SER A 11 17.38 -2.46 33.98
N LEU A 12 17.03 -3.67 33.52
CA LEU A 12 17.18 -4.90 34.31
C LEU A 12 18.60 -5.48 34.27
N PHE A 13 19.20 -5.52 33.08
CA PHE A 13 20.47 -6.24 32.84
C PHE A 13 21.65 -5.32 32.57
N GLY A 14 21.39 -4.04 32.41
CA GLY A 14 22.36 -3.06 31.96
C GLY A 14 22.64 -3.13 30.46
N VAL A 15 23.24 -2.09 29.94
CA VAL A 15 23.64 -1.99 28.52
C VAL A 15 25.03 -1.38 28.45
N GLY A 16 25.86 -1.96 27.59
CA GLY A 16 27.15 -1.34 27.23
C GLY A 16 26.93 -0.18 26.27
N ASN A 17 27.47 0.99 26.59
CA ASN A 17 27.44 2.12 25.68
C ASN A 17 28.73 2.16 24.85
N ILE A 18 28.58 2.30 23.50
CA ILE A 18 29.72 2.33 22.59
C ILE A 18 30.39 3.70 22.69
N ASN A 19 31.73 3.70 22.70
CA ASN A 19 32.47 4.94 22.65
C ASN A 19 32.14 5.73 21.38
N PRO A 20 31.82 7.03 21.45
CA PRO A 20 31.45 7.84 20.31
C PRO A 20 32.41 7.77 19.12
N GLY A 21 33.71 7.65 19.39
CA GLY A 21 34.73 7.54 18.35
C GLY A 21 34.79 6.18 17.66
N GLN A 22 34.10 5.17 18.17
CA GLN A 22 34.11 3.79 17.65
C GLN A 22 32.77 3.36 17.05
N LEU A 23 31.75 4.23 17.02
CA LEU A 23 30.42 3.91 16.51
C LEU A 23 30.43 3.41 15.05
N LEU A 24 31.14 4.12 14.19
CA LEU A 24 31.22 3.76 12.78
C LEU A 24 31.94 2.41 12.59
N GLU A 25 33.05 2.20 13.29
CA GLU A 25 33.80 0.94 13.28
C GLU A 25 32.93 -0.24 13.75
N PHE A 26 32.13 -0.03 14.80
CA PHE A 26 31.20 -1.03 15.32
C PHE A 26 30.18 -1.45 14.25
N TYR A 27 29.48 -0.50 13.64
CA TYR A 27 28.48 -0.80 12.61
C TYR A 27 29.12 -1.39 11.34
N HIS A 28 30.27 -0.89 10.89
CA HIS A 28 31.01 -1.45 9.76
C HIS A 28 31.47 -2.89 10.00
N GLY A 29 31.97 -3.20 11.19
CA GLY A 29 32.36 -4.55 11.54
C GLY A 29 31.19 -5.54 11.46
N MET A 30 30.02 -5.14 11.97
CA MET A 30 28.81 -5.97 11.96
C MET A 30 28.20 -6.08 10.54
N HIS A 31 27.98 -4.96 9.87
CA HIS A 31 27.34 -4.95 8.54
C HIS A 31 28.26 -5.56 7.47
N GLY A 32 29.58 -5.30 7.54
CA GLY A 32 30.55 -5.91 6.64
C GLY A 32 30.59 -7.44 6.75
N TYR A 33 30.51 -7.97 7.98
CA TYR A 33 30.39 -9.41 8.19
C TYR A 33 29.11 -9.98 7.56
N LEU A 34 27.96 -9.32 7.77
CA LEU A 34 26.68 -9.76 7.20
C LEU A 34 26.68 -9.72 5.66
N ALA A 35 27.16 -8.62 5.07
CA ALA A 35 27.27 -8.46 3.63
C ALA A 35 28.20 -9.50 3.01
N ALA A 36 29.37 -9.75 3.63
CA ALA A 36 30.30 -10.79 3.19
C ALA A 36 29.71 -12.22 3.32
N SER A 37 28.71 -12.40 4.18
CA SER A 37 27.97 -13.64 4.32
C SER A 37 26.76 -13.78 3.36
N GLY A 38 26.56 -12.82 2.44
CA GLY A 38 25.49 -12.84 1.43
C GLY A 38 24.16 -12.25 1.91
N VAL A 39 24.17 -11.43 2.95
CA VAL A 39 22.96 -10.70 3.43
C VAL A 39 22.81 -9.43 2.59
N ASP A 40 21.61 -9.19 2.06
CA ASP A 40 21.30 -8.07 1.16
C ASP A 40 20.79 -6.81 1.87
N GLY A 41 20.48 -6.89 3.15
CA GLY A 41 19.96 -5.77 3.96
C GLY A 41 19.77 -6.17 5.40
N VAL A 42 19.42 -5.22 6.25
CA VAL A 42 19.30 -5.42 7.70
C VAL A 42 17.98 -4.86 8.25
N LYS A 43 17.47 -5.50 9.31
CA LYS A 43 16.50 -4.91 10.23
C LYS A 43 17.26 -4.52 11.50
N VAL A 44 17.26 -3.25 11.85
CA VAL A 44 17.91 -2.74 13.06
C VAL A 44 16.85 -2.42 14.10
N ASP A 45 16.84 -3.21 15.14
CA ASP A 45 15.84 -3.17 16.21
C ASP A 45 16.33 -2.45 17.46
N GLY A 46 15.41 -2.15 18.39
CA GLY A 46 15.72 -1.58 19.71
C GLY A 46 16.23 -0.14 19.67
N GLN A 47 16.11 0.58 18.58
CA GLN A 47 16.74 1.89 18.38
C GLN A 47 16.30 2.93 19.41
N SER A 48 15.00 2.99 19.75
CA SER A 48 14.48 3.92 20.77
C SER A 48 14.99 3.64 22.18
N GLY A 49 15.49 2.43 22.45
CA GLY A 49 16.13 2.09 23.71
C GLY A 49 17.35 2.97 24.05
N LEU A 50 17.99 3.52 23.02
CA LEU A 50 19.11 4.48 23.20
C LEU A 50 18.67 5.74 23.98
N THR A 51 17.40 6.10 23.96
CA THR A 51 16.91 7.29 24.68
C THR A 51 16.92 7.14 26.22
N ALA A 52 17.03 5.91 26.71
CA ALA A 52 17.22 5.66 28.15
C ALA A 52 18.65 6.03 28.64
N PHE A 53 19.58 6.34 27.71
CA PHE A 53 20.96 6.63 28.01
C PHE A 53 21.35 8.03 27.54
N ALA A 54 22.47 8.52 28.07
CA ALA A 54 23.12 9.75 27.64
C ALA A 54 24.63 9.60 27.73
N TRP A 55 25.35 10.24 26.81
CA TRP A 55 26.77 10.43 26.99
C TRP A 55 27.05 11.54 28.01
N PRO A 56 28.06 11.36 28.89
CA PRO A 56 28.53 12.44 29.76
C PRO A 56 28.89 13.69 28.95
N GLU A 57 28.79 14.85 29.59
CA GLU A 57 29.29 16.09 29.00
C GLU A 57 30.78 15.97 28.65
N GLY A 58 31.16 16.52 27.51
CA GLY A 58 32.55 16.47 27.03
C GLY A 58 32.89 15.22 26.20
N THR A 59 32.02 14.20 26.14
CA THR A 59 32.30 12.96 25.37
C THR A 59 31.68 12.95 23.97
N GLY A 60 30.90 13.96 23.61
CA GLY A 60 30.11 14.03 22.36
C GLY A 60 30.87 14.42 21.08
N GLY A 61 32.04 13.87 20.81
CA GLY A 61 32.79 14.12 19.56
C GLY A 61 33.21 15.58 19.35
N SER A 62 33.30 16.02 18.08
CA SER A 62 33.77 17.37 17.72
C SER A 62 32.89 18.53 18.22
N SER A 63 31.65 18.26 18.66
CA SER A 63 30.76 19.28 19.22
C SER A 63 30.90 19.47 20.74
N GLY A 64 31.61 18.57 21.44
CA GLY A 64 31.75 18.59 22.90
C GLY A 64 30.47 18.48 23.70
N ARG A 65 29.33 18.30 23.02
CA ARG A 65 28.01 18.22 23.66
C ARG A 65 27.64 16.75 23.93
N GLY A 66 27.50 16.39 25.19
CA GLY A 66 26.92 15.13 25.64
C GLY A 66 25.38 15.13 25.54
N GLY A 67 24.76 14.15 26.20
CA GLY A 67 23.31 14.02 26.30
C GLY A 67 22.71 13.04 25.31
N THR A 68 21.43 12.71 25.53
CA THR A 68 20.68 11.70 24.82
C THR A 68 20.57 11.99 23.33
N SER A 69 20.12 13.18 22.95
CA SER A 69 19.91 13.54 21.52
C SER A 69 21.19 13.51 20.70
N SER A 70 22.32 13.90 21.28
CA SER A 70 23.62 13.83 20.59
C SER A 70 24.05 12.38 20.38
N MET A 71 23.81 11.52 21.37
CA MET A 71 24.15 10.09 21.31
C MET A 71 23.28 9.38 20.27
N VAL A 72 21.96 9.52 20.34
CA VAL A 72 21.04 8.88 19.37
C VAL A 72 21.37 9.33 17.93
N ARG A 73 21.57 10.62 17.70
CA ARG A 73 21.96 11.14 16.39
C ARG A 73 23.27 10.52 15.88
N ALA A 74 24.28 10.39 16.73
CA ALA A 74 25.55 9.81 16.34
C ALA A 74 25.40 8.32 15.99
N HIS A 75 24.60 7.56 16.76
CA HIS A 75 24.27 6.16 16.44
C HIS A 75 23.55 6.04 15.12
N VAL A 76 22.46 6.80 14.90
CA VAL A 76 21.68 6.76 13.66
C VAL A 76 22.57 7.09 12.45
N HIS A 77 23.38 8.15 12.52
CA HIS A 77 24.25 8.53 11.41
C HIS A 77 25.34 7.49 11.11
N ALA A 78 25.96 6.90 12.15
CA ALA A 78 26.95 5.84 11.97
C ALA A 78 26.34 4.57 11.39
N MET A 79 25.15 4.20 11.85
CA MET A 79 24.35 3.07 11.31
C MET A 79 24.02 3.30 9.83
N GLU A 80 23.45 4.46 9.48
CA GLU A 80 23.07 4.79 8.09
C GLU A 80 24.28 4.86 7.16
N ALA A 81 25.41 5.41 7.61
CA ALA A 81 26.66 5.43 6.83
C ALA A 81 27.14 4.00 6.53
N SER A 82 27.10 3.13 7.53
CA SER A 82 27.47 1.72 7.36
C SER A 82 26.47 0.95 6.48
N VAL A 83 25.16 1.20 6.60
CA VAL A 83 24.14 0.61 5.73
C VAL A 83 24.39 1.03 4.27
N SER A 84 24.64 2.31 4.04
CA SER A 84 24.91 2.85 2.69
C SER A 84 26.15 2.25 2.03
N GLU A 85 27.15 1.87 2.81
CA GLU A 85 28.39 1.26 2.30
C GLU A 85 28.22 -0.23 1.99
N HIS A 86 27.48 -0.96 2.82
CA HIS A 86 27.43 -2.42 2.77
C HIS A 86 26.19 -2.98 2.05
N PHE A 87 25.07 -2.22 1.98
CA PHE A 87 23.82 -2.69 1.40
C PHE A 87 23.30 -1.74 0.33
N GLU A 88 23.26 -2.23 -0.91
CA GLU A 88 22.76 -1.47 -2.05
C GLU A 88 21.36 -0.90 -1.79
N GLY A 89 21.11 0.35 -2.18
CA GLY A 89 19.81 1.01 -2.02
C GLY A 89 19.42 1.30 -0.57
N ASN A 90 20.39 1.34 0.36
CA ASN A 90 20.13 1.60 1.80
C ASN A 90 19.11 0.64 2.41
N ARG A 91 19.17 -0.64 2.10
CA ARG A 91 18.21 -1.67 2.53
C ARG A 91 18.28 -1.89 4.04
N CYS A 92 17.52 -1.07 4.77
CA CYS A 92 17.40 -1.12 6.21
C CYS A 92 15.94 -0.93 6.64
N ILE A 93 15.42 -1.84 7.47
CA ILE A 93 14.17 -1.65 8.20
C ILE A 93 14.53 -1.13 9.60
N ASN A 94 14.09 0.09 9.91
CA ASN A 94 14.24 0.67 11.24
C ASN A 94 13.10 0.16 12.14
N CYS A 95 13.44 -0.52 13.22
CA CYS A 95 12.50 -1.10 14.18
C CYS A 95 12.68 -0.49 15.57
N MET A 96 11.58 -0.38 16.33
CA MET A 96 11.51 0.35 17.60
C MET A 96 12.23 1.72 17.51
N CYS A 97 11.95 2.47 16.44
CA CYS A 97 12.67 3.67 16.06
C CYS A 97 11.86 4.96 16.25
N HIS A 98 10.82 4.92 17.10
CA HIS A 98 9.77 5.96 17.16
C HIS A 98 10.05 7.06 18.17
N SER A 99 11.21 7.07 18.85
CA SER A 99 11.57 8.22 19.67
C SER A 99 11.76 9.46 18.79
N THR A 100 11.45 10.63 19.32
CA THR A 100 11.66 11.92 18.65
C THR A 100 13.10 12.05 18.16
N GLU A 101 14.07 11.63 18.98
CA GLU A 101 15.50 11.66 18.66
C GLU A 101 15.84 10.80 17.45
N ASN A 102 15.24 9.59 17.31
CA ASN A 102 15.44 8.74 16.16
C ASN A 102 14.80 9.35 14.91
N LEU A 103 13.48 9.65 14.97
CA LEU A 103 12.71 10.12 13.82
C LEU A 103 13.31 11.38 13.18
N TYR A 104 13.81 12.32 13.99
CA TYR A 104 14.46 13.53 13.47
C TYR A 104 15.93 13.36 13.11
N SER A 105 16.50 12.16 13.25
CA SER A 105 17.92 11.91 12.93
C SER A 105 18.12 11.14 11.63
N PHE A 106 17.11 10.46 11.09
CA PHE A 106 17.21 9.72 9.84
C PHE A 106 17.49 10.64 8.64
N ARG A 107 18.35 10.17 7.71
CA ARG A 107 18.78 10.91 6.50
C ARG A 107 18.69 10.08 5.22
N SER A 108 18.98 8.78 5.29
CA SER A 108 19.15 7.92 4.12
C SER A 108 18.39 6.60 4.21
N THR A 109 17.88 6.22 5.38
CA THR A 109 17.02 5.04 5.55
C THR A 109 15.56 5.46 5.73
N ALA A 110 14.64 4.84 5.00
CA ALA A 110 13.26 5.32 4.90
C ALA A 110 12.22 4.34 5.44
N LEU A 111 12.55 3.06 5.68
CA LEU A 111 11.58 2.08 6.15
C LEU A 111 11.46 2.14 7.67
N LEU A 112 10.24 2.43 8.17
CA LEU A 112 9.96 2.64 9.59
C LEU A 112 8.86 1.67 10.03
N ARG A 113 9.17 0.75 10.96
CA ARG A 113 8.16 -0.14 11.56
C ARG A 113 7.01 0.69 12.12
N ALA A 114 5.77 0.31 11.78
CA ALA A 114 4.59 1.11 12.11
C ALA A 114 3.85 0.61 13.36
N ALA A 115 4.15 -0.59 13.85
CA ALA A 115 3.51 -1.17 15.02
C ALA A 115 4.42 -2.16 15.73
N ASP A 116 3.88 -2.79 16.76
CA ASP A 116 4.44 -3.95 17.42
C ASP A 116 4.61 -5.14 16.46
N ASP A 117 5.30 -6.18 16.91
CA ASP A 117 5.59 -7.34 16.08
C ASP A 117 4.32 -8.12 15.69
N PHE A 118 4.40 -8.84 14.57
CA PHE A 118 3.49 -9.93 14.26
C PHE A 118 3.76 -11.09 15.23
N TYR A 119 2.79 -11.41 16.10
CA TYR A 119 2.88 -12.51 17.06
C TYR A 119 2.15 -13.75 16.53
N PRO A 120 2.87 -14.75 15.95
CA PRO A 120 2.22 -15.90 15.29
C PRO A 120 1.42 -16.79 16.25
N ASP A 121 1.80 -16.84 17.51
CA ASP A 121 1.15 -17.68 18.52
C ASP A 121 0.02 -16.97 19.28
N ASP A 122 -0.28 -15.71 18.92
CA ASP A 122 -1.31 -14.90 19.59
C ASP A 122 -2.31 -14.35 18.55
N LEU A 123 -3.43 -15.06 18.41
CA LEU A 123 -4.47 -14.72 17.44
C LEU A 123 -5.21 -13.42 17.80
N ALA A 124 -5.31 -13.08 19.10
CA ALA A 124 -5.93 -11.85 19.57
C ALA A 124 -5.11 -10.60 19.20
N SER A 125 -3.79 -10.75 19.02
CA SER A 125 -2.92 -9.66 18.60
C SER A 125 -3.17 -9.18 17.17
N GLN A 126 -3.66 -10.04 16.28
CA GLN A 126 -3.69 -9.78 14.84
C GLN A 126 -4.61 -8.61 14.43
N PRO A 127 -5.87 -8.51 14.92
CA PRO A 127 -6.72 -7.37 14.66
C PRO A 127 -6.15 -6.05 15.22
N VAL A 128 -5.55 -6.10 16.42
CA VAL A 128 -4.95 -4.93 17.07
C VAL A 128 -3.71 -4.45 16.31
N HIS A 129 -2.87 -5.38 15.86
CA HIS A 129 -1.72 -5.08 15.00
C HIS A 129 -2.15 -4.33 13.74
N LEU A 130 -3.21 -4.80 13.07
CA LEU A 130 -3.71 -4.17 11.85
C LEU A 130 -4.19 -2.73 12.09
N VAL A 131 -4.94 -2.51 13.16
CA VAL A 131 -5.38 -1.16 13.56
C VAL A 131 -4.16 -0.27 13.80
N ASN A 132 -3.18 -0.74 14.56
CA ASN A 132 -1.98 0.03 14.89
C ASN A 132 -1.18 0.44 13.65
N VAL A 133 -0.91 -0.47 12.70
CA VAL A 133 -0.14 -0.12 11.49
C VAL A 133 -0.87 0.90 10.64
N VAL A 134 -2.21 0.82 10.54
CA VAL A 134 -3.03 1.74 9.75
C VAL A 134 -3.02 3.15 10.34
N TYR A 135 -3.28 3.29 11.63
CA TYR A 135 -3.34 4.62 12.26
C TYR A 135 -1.95 5.24 12.40
N ASN A 136 -0.92 4.47 12.76
CA ASN A 136 0.44 4.97 12.84
C ASN A 136 0.99 5.42 11.48
N SER A 137 0.51 4.85 10.38
CA SER A 137 0.87 5.29 9.03
C SER A 137 0.49 6.74 8.73
N LEU A 138 -0.53 7.29 9.39
CA LEU A 138 -0.88 8.72 9.28
C LEU A 138 0.26 9.63 9.74
N PHE A 139 0.94 9.24 10.83
CA PHE A 139 2.05 10.02 11.37
C PHE A 139 3.38 9.70 10.68
N LEU A 140 3.63 8.43 10.36
CA LEU A 140 4.92 7.99 9.84
C LEU A 140 5.10 8.25 8.34
N SER A 141 4.02 8.23 7.55
CA SER A 141 4.13 8.37 6.10
C SER A 141 4.73 9.68 5.60
N PRO A 142 4.61 10.84 6.28
CA PRO A 142 5.35 12.05 5.92
C PRO A 142 6.86 11.97 6.20
N LEU A 143 7.30 11.04 7.05
CA LEU A 143 8.69 10.89 7.48
C LEU A 143 9.42 9.77 6.72
N GLY A 144 8.68 8.76 6.24
CA GLY A 144 9.24 7.62 5.57
C GLY A 144 8.17 6.66 5.08
N VAL A 145 8.56 5.43 4.78
CA VAL A 145 7.64 4.37 4.33
C VAL A 145 7.30 3.50 5.54
N PRO A 146 6.04 3.50 6.02
CA PRO A 146 5.63 2.64 7.11
C PRO A 146 5.78 1.17 6.73
N ASP A 147 6.48 0.41 7.54
CA ASP A 147 6.60 -1.04 7.41
C ASP A 147 5.55 -1.72 8.31
N TRP A 148 4.73 -2.57 7.72
CA TRP A 148 3.62 -3.23 8.39
C TRP A 148 3.99 -4.62 8.92
N ASP A 149 5.28 -4.91 9.02
CA ASP A 149 5.87 -6.16 9.49
C ASP A 149 5.63 -7.37 8.57
N MET A 150 6.28 -8.47 8.93
CA MET A 150 6.09 -9.77 8.32
C MET A 150 4.72 -10.36 8.65
N PHE A 151 4.37 -11.45 7.98
CA PHE A 151 3.30 -12.36 8.38
C PHE A 151 3.69 -13.80 7.99
N GLN A 152 2.92 -14.79 8.41
CA GLN A 152 3.09 -16.18 7.97
C GLN A 152 1.95 -16.56 7.03
N SER A 153 2.27 -17.09 5.85
CA SER A 153 1.28 -17.37 4.80
C SER A 153 0.30 -18.49 5.15
N ALA A 154 0.68 -19.41 6.03
CA ALA A 154 -0.16 -20.49 6.53
C ALA A 154 -0.86 -20.17 7.87
N HIS A 155 -0.73 -18.95 8.41
CA HIS A 155 -1.36 -18.54 9.66
C HIS A 155 -2.88 -18.38 9.48
N PRO A 156 -3.73 -18.62 10.52
CA PRO A 156 -5.19 -18.44 10.43
C PRO A 156 -5.63 -17.03 9.96
N ALA A 157 -4.89 -15.97 10.31
CA ALA A 157 -5.14 -14.60 9.86
C ALA A 157 -4.36 -14.22 8.58
N ALA A 158 -3.70 -15.15 7.90
CA ALA A 158 -2.82 -14.85 6.75
C ALA A 158 -3.51 -14.09 5.64
N SER A 159 -4.75 -14.45 5.29
CA SER A 159 -5.50 -13.79 4.22
C SER A 159 -5.83 -12.33 4.56
N MET A 160 -6.15 -12.02 5.82
CA MET A 160 -6.37 -10.66 6.32
C MET A 160 -5.06 -9.83 6.24
N HIS A 161 -3.95 -10.42 6.67
CA HIS A 161 -2.64 -9.77 6.58
C HIS A 161 -2.19 -9.55 5.13
N ALA A 162 -2.43 -10.51 4.24
CA ALA A 162 -2.15 -10.36 2.81
C ALA A 162 -2.94 -9.22 2.18
N ALA A 163 -4.27 -9.15 2.46
CA ALA A 163 -5.12 -8.06 2.01
C ALA A 163 -4.64 -6.70 2.54
N ALA A 164 -4.22 -6.64 3.80
CA ALA A 164 -3.67 -5.43 4.40
C ALA A 164 -2.38 -4.97 3.70
N ARG A 165 -1.42 -5.86 3.42
CA ARG A 165 -0.18 -5.50 2.71
C ARG A 165 -0.47 -5.06 1.27
N ALA A 166 -1.49 -5.61 0.62
CA ALA A 166 -1.88 -5.21 -0.73
C ALA A 166 -2.32 -3.73 -0.81
N VAL A 167 -3.04 -3.23 0.21
CA VAL A 167 -3.48 -1.82 0.27
C VAL A 167 -2.49 -0.93 1.01
N GLY A 168 -1.62 -1.51 1.84
CA GLY A 168 -0.73 -0.78 2.76
C GLY A 168 0.35 0.07 2.10
N GLY A 169 0.73 -0.23 0.85
CA GLY A 169 1.87 0.42 0.20
C GLY A 169 3.21 0.13 0.88
N CYS A 170 3.24 -0.84 1.79
CA CYS A 170 4.38 -1.30 2.55
C CYS A 170 5.13 -2.43 1.82
N GLN A 171 6.21 -2.90 2.42
CA GLN A 171 6.92 -4.10 1.98
C GLN A 171 6.06 -5.34 2.22
N VAL A 172 6.27 -6.36 1.39
CA VAL A 172 5.64 -7.68 1.53
C VAL A 172 6.73 -8.70 1.79
N TYR A 173 6.75 -9.27 2.99
CA TYR A 173 7.67 -10.34 3.36
C TYR A 173 7.03 -11.27 4.39
N VAL A 174 7.50 -12.51 4.42
CA VAL A 174 6.94 -13.57 5.27
C VAL A 174 8.02 -14.19 6.15
N SER A 175 7.58 -14.75 7.29
CA SER A 175 8.41 -15.51 8.21
C SER A 175 8.04 -16.99 8.23
N ASP A 176 7.58 -17.52 7.11
CA ASP A 176 7.24 -18.94 6.97
C ASP A 176 8.45 -19.84 7.22
N ALA A 177 8.24 -20.97 7.83
CA ALA A 177 9.26 -22.01 7.88
C ALA A 177 9.53 -22.54 6.47
N PRO A 178 10.77 -22.87 6.11
CA PRO A 178 11.10 -23.43 4.79
C PRO A 178 10.21 -24.61 4.44
N GLY A 179 9.58 -24.57 3.26
CA GLY A 179 8.66 -25.59 2.76
C GLY A 179 7.22 -25.50 3.29
N HIS A 180 6.90 -24.53 4.13
CA HIS A 180 5.57 -24.33 4.72
C HIS A 180 4.87 -23.07 4.19
N HIS A 181 5.05 -22.78 2.90
CA HIS A 181 4.46 -21.61 2.25
C HIS A 181 3.08 -21.92 1.66
N ASP A 182 2.10 -21.05 1.86
CA ASP A 182 0.86 -21.06 1.07
C ASP A 182 1.05 -20.23 -0.21
N PHE A 183 1.51 -20.89 -1.26
CA PHE A 183 1.68 -20.23 -2.56
C PHE A 183 0.38 -19.82 -3.22
N SER A 184 -0.78 -20.36 -2.82
CA SER A 184 -2.08 -19.92 -3.34
C SER A 184 -2.41 -18.51 -2.87
N LEU A 185 -2.04 -18.18 -1.63
CA LEU A 185 -2.15 -16.85 -1.07
C LEU A 185 -1.05 -15.91 -1.60
N LEU A 186 0.21 -16.36 -1.57
CA LEU A 186 1.37 -15.52 -1.93
C LEU A 186 1.32 -15.05 -3.38
N ARG A 187 0.84 -15.88 -4.31
CA ARG A 187 0.65 -15.51 -5.73
C ARG A 187 -0.39 -14.42 -5.97
N LYS A 188 -1.21 -14.07 -4.97
CA LYS A 188 -2.09 -12.90 -5.02
C LYS A 188 -1.40 -11.59 -4.67
N LEU A 189 -0.15 -11.65 -4.15
CA LEU A 189 0.67 -10.51 -3.75
C LEU A 189 1.89 -10.34 -4.66
N VAL A 190 2.45 -11.43 -5.17
CA VAL A 190 3.73 -11.47 -5.87
C VAL A 190 3.51 -11.93 -7.31
N LEU A 191 4.03 -11.16 -8.25
CA LEU A 191 4.02 -11.47 -9.68
C LEU A 191 5.02 -12.58 -10.03
N PRO A 192 4.91 -13.23 -11.20
CA PRO A 192 5.82 -14.31 -11.60
C PRO A 192 7.31 -13.91 -11.66
N ASP A 193 7.61 -12.63 -11.87
CA ASP A 193 8.98 -12.08 -11.87
C ASP A 193 9.52 -11.75 -10.47
N GLY A 194 8.74 -12.00 -9.41
CA GLY A 194 9.08 -11.69 -8.02
C GLY A 194 8.76 -10.27 -7.58
N SER A 195 8.28 -9.41 -8.46
CA SER A 195 7.84 -8.05 -8.10
C SER A 195 6.46 -8.05 -7.43
N THR A 196 6.09 -6.93 -6.81
CA THR A 196 4.80 -6.75 -6.14
C THR A 196 4.03 -5.57 -6.75
N LEU A 197 2.70 -5.65 -6.69
CA LEU A 197 1.82 -4.55 -7.10
C LEU A 197 1.62 -3.57 -5.92
N ARG A 198 2.71 -2.93 -5.50
CA ARG A 198 2.70 -2.00 -4.37
C ARG A 198 2.13 -0.64 -4.78
N CYS A 199 1.24 -0.09 -3.95
CA CYS A 199 0.80 1.30 -4.08
C CYS A 199 1.99 2.25 -3.82
N PRO A 200 2.06 3.40 -4.52
CA PRO A 200 3.18 4.35 -4.39
C PRO A 200 3.19 5.10 -3.05
N THR A 201 2.07 5.15 -2.33
CA THR A 201 1.94 5.83 -1.03
C THR A 201 1.56 4.84 0.07
N ALA A 202 1.67 5.27 1.34
CA ALA A 202 1.20 4.48 2.46
C ALA A 202 -0.33 4.40 2.51
N GLY A 203 -0.87 3.23 2.86
CA GLY A 203 -2.28 3.03 3.15
C GLY A 203 -2.72 3.88 4.35
N ARG A 204 -3.92 4.44 4.28
CA ARG A 204 -4.48 5.35 5.29
C ARG A 204 -5.90 4.93 5.68
N PRO A 205 -6.33 5.14 6.92
CA PRO A 205 -7.72 4.94 7.28
C PRO A 205 -8.61 5.91 6.50
N THR A 206 -9.82 5.48 6.17
CA THR A 206 -10.84 6.40 5.62
C THR A 206 -11.25 7.44 6.66
N ARG A 207 -11.81 8.56 6.22
CA ARG A 207 -12.13 9.69 7.14
C ARG A 207 -13.10 9.32 8.24
N ASP A 208 -14.07 8.46 7.96
CA ASP A 208 -15.04 7.97 8.94
C ASP A 208 -14.43 7.00 9.98
N CYS A 209 -13.26 6.42 9.68
CA CYS A 209 -12.51 5.60 10.63
C CYS A 209 -11.60 6.41 11.57
N LEU A 210 -11.38 7.73 11.35
CA LEU A 210 -10.36 8.50 12.09
C LEU A 210 -10.62 8.60 13.59
N PHE A 211 -11.88 8.55 14.04
CA PHE A 211 -12.29 8.79 15.41
C PHE A 211 -13.19 7.68 16.00
N VAL A 212 -13.04 6.46 15.48
CA VAL A 212 -13.72 5.25 15.98
C VAL A 212 -12.71 4.26 16.55
N ASP A 213 -13.17 3.35 17.36
CA ASP A 213 -12.37 2.21 17.83
C ASP A 213 -12.86 0.91 17.16
N PRO A 214 -12.33 0.55 15.98
CA PRO A 214 -12.82 -0.59 15.23
C PRO A 214 -12.48 -1.95 15.89
N ASN A 215 -11.71 -1.95 16.98
CA ASN A 215 -11.47 -3.17 17.76
C ASN A 215 -12.58 -3.46 18.77
N THR A 216 -13.24 -2.43 19.34
CA THR A 216 -14.07 -2.62 20.53
C THR A 216 -15.42 -1.88 20.52
N ASP A 217 -15.73 -1.08 19.49
CA ASP A 217 -16.98 -0.31 19.45
C ASP A 217 -18.22 -1.16 19.05
N GLY A 218 -18.03 -2.41 18.62
CA GLY A 218 -19.10 -3.33 18.24
C GLY A 218 -19.85 -2.96 16.95
N ALA A 219 -19.33 -2.02 16.15
CA ALA A 219 -20.05 -1.46 15.00
C ALA A 219 -19.19 -1.17 13.79
N SER A 220 -17.97 -0.65 13.97
CA SER A 220 -17.16 -0.13 12.89
C SER A 220 -16.28 -1.19 12.25
N ALA A 221 -16.21 -1.20 10.91
CA ALA A 221 -15.14 -1.88 10.19
C ALA A 221 -13.93 -0.94 10.05
N LEU A 222 -12.72 -1.47 10.14
CA LEU A 222 -11.52 -0.75 9.75
C LEU A 222 -11.47 -0.64 8.23
N LYS A 223 -11.52 0.57 7.69
CA LYS A 223 -11.37 0.80 6.24
C LYS A 223 -10.06 1.51 5.94
N VAL A 224 -9.37 0.99 4.92
CA VAL A 224 -8.06 1.49 4.48
C VAL A 224 -8.11 1.77 3.00
N TRP A 225 -7.64 2.94 2.57
CA TRP A 225 -7.59 3.32 1.17
C TRP A 225 -6.17 3.61 0.69
N ASN A 226 -5.95 3.47 -0.60
CA ASN A 226 -4.73 3.86 -1.29
C ASN A 226 -5.01 4.12 -2.78
N ARG A 227 -4.00 4.57 -3.52
CA ARG A 227 -4.10 4.86 -4.95
C ARG A 227 -3.06 4.11 -5.75
N ASN A 228 -3.45 3.75 -6.97
CA ASN A 228 -2.59 3.31 -8.06
C ASN A 228 -2.54 4.40 -9.14
N ALA A 229 -1.84 4.15 -10.26
CA ALA A 229 -1.73 5.11 -11.36
C ALA A 229 -3.08 5.45 -12.01
N VAL A 230 -3.96 4.46 -12.16
CA VAL A 230 -5.25 4.57 -12.87
C VAL A 230 -6.44 4.38 -11.95
N THR A 231 -6.30 3.59 -10.89
CA THR A 231 -7.39 3.19 -9.99
C THR A 231 -7.07 3.53 -8.54
N GLY A 232 -8.12 3.56 -7.72
CA GLY A 232 -7.99 3.47 -6.29
C GLY A 232 -8.08 2.03 -5.79
N VAL A 233 -7.77 1.83 -4.53
CA VAL A 233 -8.02 0.60 -3.78
C VAL A 233 -8.53 0.94 -2.39
N VAL A 234 -9.60 0.26 -1.94
CA VAL A 234 -10.13 0.35 -0.57
C VAL A 234 -10.28 -1.06 -0.03
N ALA A 235 -9.79 -1.28 1.17
CA ALA A 235 -10.00 -2.52 1.90
C ALA A 235 -10.83 -2.26 3.16
N ALA A 236 -11.74 -3.16 3.46
CA ALA A 236 -12.51 -3.19 4.70
C ALA A 236 -12.20 -4.47 5.48
N PHE A 237 -12.00 -4.32 6.78
CA PHE A 237 -11.63 -5.42 7.69
C PHE A 237 -12.55 -5.41 8.90
N ASN A 238 -13.07 -6.56 9.28
CA ASN A 238 -13.68 -6.73 10.58
C ASN A 238 -12.60 -7.13 11.60
N VAL A 239 -12.24 -6.18 12.43
CA VAL A 239 -11.20 -6.32 13.46
C VAL A 239 -11.77 -6.29 14.89
N GLN A 240 -13.10 -6.46 15.03
CA GLN A 240 -13.80 -6.40 16.31
C GLN A 240 -13.44 -7.54 17.25
N GLY A 241 -13.54 -7.27 18.55
CA GLY A 241 -13.49 -8.25 19.63
C GLY A 241 -12.11 -8.53 20.19
N SER A 242 -11.08 -7.74 19.83
CA SER A 242 -9.71 -7.92 20.35
C SER A 242 -9.15 -6.58 20.86
N TRP A 243 -8.38 -6.60 21.95
CA TRP A 243 -7.76 -5.40 22.50
C TRP A 243 -6.49 -5.72 23.30
N TRP A 244 -5.68 -4.70 23.57
CA TRP A 244 -4.57 -4.79 24.51
C TRP A 244 -5.04 -4.46 25.92
N ASN A 245 -4.94 -5.42 26.85
CA ASN A 245 -5.26 -5.19 28.26
C ASN A 245 -4.03 -4.69 29.03
N ARG A 246 -4.05 -3.43 29.45
CA ARG A 246 -2.94 -2.79 30.19
C ARG A 246 -2.68 -3.40 31.56
N LYS A 247 -3.67 -4.07 32.19
CA LYS A 247 -3.53 -4.68 33.53
C LYS A 247 -2.86 -6.03 33.44
N THR A 248 -3.34 -6.90 32.55
CA THR A 248 -2.78 -8.24 32.30
C THR A 248 -1.54 -8.17 31.43
N ARG A 249 -1.36 -7.08 30.65
CA ARG A 249 -0.30 -6.89 29.63
C ARG A 249 -0.29 -8.02 28.61
N ALA A 250 -1.47 -8.31 28.11
CA ALA A 250 -1.70 -9.32 27.08
C ALA A 250 -2.72 -8.81 26.09
N PHE A 251 -2.69 -9.34 24.90
CA PHE A 251 -3.81 -9.22 23.98
C PHE A 251 -4.92 -10.15 24.45
N GLU A 252 -6.12 -9.66 24.43
CA GLU A 252 -7.31 -10.38 24.84
C GLU A 252 -8.36 -10.32 23.76
N GLU A 253 -9.18 -11.35 23.68
CA GLU A 253 -10.36 -11.40 22.79
C GLU A 253 -11.55 -11.95 23.56
N GLU A 254 -12.75 -11.55 23.16
CA GLU A 254 -14.00 -12.01 23.74
C GLU A 254 -14.97 -12.40 22.63
N ASP A 255 -15.40 -13.66 22.63
CA ASP A 255 -16.31 -14.20 21.62
C ASP A 255 -17.61 -13.37 21.48
N GLY A 256 -18.15 -12.87 22.60
CA GLY A 256 -19.34 -12.01 22.61
C GLY A 256 -19.15 -10.64 21.98
N ALA A 257 -17.89 -10.17 21.84
CA ALA A 257 -17.54 -8.91 21.19
C ALA A 257 -17.12 -9.10 19.72
N MET A 258 -16.92 -10.34 19.28
CA MET A 258 -16.70 -10.68 17.88
C MET A 258 -18.02 -10.66 17.09
N VAL A 259 -18.42 -9.50 16.65
CA VAL A 259 -19.70 -9.28 15.96
C VAL A 259 -19.51 -9.14 14.45
N GLU A 260 -20.55 -9.41 13.68
CA GLU A 260 -20.61 -9.02 12.27
C GLU A 260 -20.73 -7.50 12.16
N VAL A 261 -20.02 -6.89 11.21
CA VAL A 261 -20.07 -5.45 10.97
C VAL A 261 -20.42 -5.12 9.52
N HIS A 262 -21.14 -4.04 9.33
CA HIS A 262 -21.40 -3.47 8.02
C HIS A 262 -20.28 -2.47 7.68
N ALA A 263 -19.60 -2.69 6.55
CA ALA A 263 -18.68 -1.73 5.96
C ALA A 263 -19.39 -1.01 4.81
N SER A 264 -19.61 0.27 4.97
CA SER A 264 -20.18 1.17 3.96
C SER A 264 -19.02 1.85 3.21
N LEU A 265 -18.83 1.52 1.92
CA LEU A 265 -17.71 2.01 1.12
C LEU A 265 -18.19 2.97 0.05
N ARG A 266 -17.46 4.08 -0.12
CA ARG A 266 -17.67 5.05 -1.19
C ARG A 266 -16.41 5.21 -2.01
N ALA A 267 -16.55 5.41 -3.32
CA ALA A 267 -15.40 5.62 -4.20
C ALA A 267 -14.58 6.87 -3.79
N GLU A 268 -15.26 7.89 -3.28
CA GLU A 268 -14.66 9.16 -2.84
C GLU A 268 -13.81 9.01 -1.57
N GLU A 269 -13.87 7.87 -0.89
CA GLU A 269 -12.96 7.56 0.22
C GLU A 269 -11.50 7.42 -0.25
N VAL A 270 -11.29 7.16 -1.54
CA VAL A 270 -9.97 7.24 -2.18
C VAL A 270 -9.67 8.70 -2.51
N GLU A 271 -9.04 9.39 -1.55
CA GLU A 271 -8.77 10.83 -1.69
C GLU A 271 -7.90 11.15 -2.90
N GLY A 272 -8.29 12.19 -3.65
CA GLY A 272 -7.55 12.69 -4.81
C GLY A 272 -7.62 11.79 -6.04
N LEU A 273 -8.45 10.72 -6.06
CA LEU A 273 -8.58 9.87 -7.26
C LEU A 273 -9.29 10.63 -8.40
N ALA A 274 -10.36 11.33 -8.08
CA ALA A 274 -11.11 12.11 -9.08
C ALA A 274 -10.29 13.28 -9.67
N GLU A 275 -9.53 13.97 -8.82
CA GLU A 275 -8.66 15.08 -9.20
C GLU A 275 -7.49 14.64 -10.08
N ALA A 276 -6.86 13.52 -9.71
CA ALA A 276 -5.75 12.96 -10.48
C ALA A 276 -6.15 12.55 -11.90
N LEU A 277 -7.39 12.09 -12.07
CA LEU A 277 -7.93 11.71 -13.38
C LEU A 277 -8.39 12.92 -14.21
N GLY A 278 -8.85 14.01 -13.55
CA GLY A 278 -9.19 15.27 -14.21
C GLY A 278 -7.99 16.07 -14.73
N GLN A 279 -6.80 15.84 -14.17
CA GLN A 279 -5.54 16.48 -14.60
C GLN A 279 -4.75 15.66 -15.64
N GLY A 280 -5.20 14.46 -15.97
CA GLY A 280 -4.45 13.45 -16.71
C GLY A 280 -4.39 13.63 -18.23
N HIS A 281 -4.58 14.82 -18.81
CA HIS A 281 -4.44 15.02 -20.27
C HIS A 281 -3.60 16.23 -20.69
N GLU A 282 -2.86 16.85 -19.79
CA GLU A 282 -1.70 17.67 -20.15
C GLU A 282 -0.45 17.06 -19.55
N GLY A 283 0.11 16.05 -20.22
CA GLY A 283 1.46 15.58 -19.92
C GLY A 283 2.41 16.77 -19.99
N THR A 284 2.91 17.22 -18.85
CA THR A 284 4.00 18.18 -18.77
C THR A 284 5.20 17.60 -19.49
N ARG A 285 5.36 17.98 -20.74
CA ARG A 285 6.61 17.77 -21.46
C ARG A 285 7.57 18.84 -20.96
N ASP A 286 8.77 18.43 -20.55
CA ASP A 286 9.84 19.36 -20.35
C ASP A 286 10.16 20.11 -21.66
N ARG A 287 10.93 21.19 -21.62
CA ARG A 287 11.34 21.95 -22.80
C ARG A 287 12.15 21.12 -23.82
N ALA A 288 12.46 19.87 -23.54
CA ALA A 288 13.16 18.92 -24.39
C ALA A 288 12.25 17.81 -24.96
N GLY A 289 10.95 17.78 -24.60
CA GLY A 289 9.98 16.81 -25.15
C GLY A 289 9.96 15.44 -24.46
N THR A 290 10.60 15.29 -23.30
CA THR A 290 10.68 14.04 -22.54
C THR A 290 9.50 13.95 -21.54
N VAL A 291 8.81 12.80 -21.51
CA VAL A 291 7.72 12.52 -20.55
C VAL A 291 8.36 12.32 -19.16
N VAL A 292 8.11 13.24 -18.24
CA VAL A 292 8.57 13.14 -16.86
C VAL A 292 7.56 12.31 -16.06
N GLY A 293 7.99 11.15 -15.54
CA GLY A 293 7.16 10.29 -14.69
C GLY A 293 6.88 10.93 -13.32
N PRO A 294 5.89 10.42 -12.58
CA PRO A 294 5.37 11.01 -11.33
C PRO A 294 6.37 11.05 -10.16
N GLU A 295 7.57 10.52 -10.29
CA GLU A 295 8.59 10.55 -9.24
C GLU A 295 9.29 11.92 -9.07
N ALA A 296 9.17 12.82 -10.04
CA ALA A 296 9.81 14.15 -10.00
C ALA A 296 8.93 15.24 -9.38
N GLU A 297 7.62 15.03 -9.22
CA GLU A 297 6.69 16.05 -8.69
C GLU A 297 6.62 16.09 -7.14
N ALA A 298 7.08 15.09 -6.46
CA ALA A 298 7.10 15.06 -4.99
C ALA A 298 8.04 16.11 -4.36
N ALA A 299 8.93 16.73 -5.14
CA ALA A 299 9.91 17.71 -4.64
C ALA A 299 9.53 19.18 -4.91
N ALA A 300 8.49 19.47 -5.67
CA ALA A 300 8.15 20.82 -6.15
C ALA A 300 6.83 21.42 -5.59
N GLY A 301 6.16 20.78 -4.67
CA GLY A 301 4.81 21.11 -4.18
C GLY A 301 4.72 22.12 -3.06
N ALA A 302 5.35 23.32 -3.17
CA ALA A 302 5.09 24.42 -2.26
C ALA A 302 5.28 25.79 -2.95
N ALA A 303 4.48 26.12 -3.96
CA ALA A 303 4.22 27.50 -4.36
C ALA A 303 3.13 27.57 -5.47
N GLY A 304 2.00 28.20 -5.19
CA GLY A 304 1.18 28.90 -6.19
C GLY A 304 -0.03 28.14 -6.72
N ALA A 305 -1.15 28.20 -6.00
CA ALA A 305 -2.49 27.95 -6.52
C ALA A 305 -3.18 29.28 -6.82
N GLU A 306 -3.24 29.67 -8.10
CA GLU A 306 -4.31 30.53 -8.61
C GLU A 306 -4.37 30.44 -10.14
N GLY A 307 -5.54 30.03 -10.65
CA GLY A 307 -5.98 30.29 -12.03
C GLY A 307 -5.84 29.13 -13.01
N ALA A 308 -6.91 28.32 -13.16
CA ALA A 308 -7.47 27.90 -14.45
C ALA A 308 -8.68 26.96 -14.24
N ALA A 309 -9.86 27.57 -14.09
CA ALA A 309 -11.14 26.87 -14.24
C ALA A 309 -11.65 27.10 -15.66
N ALA A 310 -11.41 26.15 -16.57
CA ALA A 310 -12.17 26.00 -17.82
C ALA A 310 -11.70 24.70 -18.52
N GLY A 311 -12.51 23.65 -18.52
CA GLY A 311 -12.25 22.43 -19.29
C GLY A 311 -12.70 21.11 -18.67
N ALA A 312 -13.46 21.12 -17.58
CA ALA A 312 -13.91 19.91 -16.88
C ALA A 312 -15.37 19.57 -17.21
N GLU A 313 -15.78 19.47 -18.46
CA GLU A 313 -17.20 19.23 -18.83
C GLU A 313 -17.51 17.89 -19.51
N GLU A 314 -16.59 16.91 -19.57
CA GLU A 314 -16.86 15.59 -20.18
C GLU A 314 -16.65 14.36 -19.30
N ALA A 315 -16.54 14.49 -17.99
CA ALA A 315 -16.72 13.37 -17.06
C ALA A 315 -18.15 13.36 -16.50
N ALA A 316 -19.15 13.56 -17.35
CA ALA A 316 -20.54 13.45 -16.96
C ALA A 316 -20.90 11.95 -16.87
N GLY A 317 -21.41 11.50 -15.71
CA GLY A 317 -21.91 10.17 -15.49
C GLY A 317 -22.84 9.70 -16.60
N GLY A 318 -22.86 8.36 -16.82
CA GLY A 318 -23.76 7.74 -17.80
C GLY A 318 -25.24 8.12 -17.59
N GLU A 319 -26.14 7.68 -18.47
CA GLU A 319 -27.58 7.96 -18.40
C GLU A 319 -28.19 7.59 -17.03
N ASP A 320 -27.59 6.63 -16.31
CA ASP A 320 -27.94 6.19 -14.94
C ASP A 320 -27.25 6.98 -13.82
N GLY A 321 -26.37 7.95 -14.15
CA GLY A 321 -25.61 8.74 -13.20
C GLY A 321 -24.46 8.00 -12.51
N ALA A 322 -24.10 6.76 -12.93
CA ALA A 322 -22.96 6.02 -12.42
C ALA A 322 -21.64 6.72 -12.78
N ALA A 323 -20.71 6.79 -11.84
CA ALA A 323 -19.41 7.45 -11.98
C ALA A 323 -18.23 6.51 -11.70
N TRP A 324 -18.45 5.43 -10.99
CA TRP A 324 -17.43 4.51 -10.51
C TRP A 324 -17.84 3.06 -10.68
N VAL A 325 -16.82 2.21 -10.77
CA VAL A 325 -16.95 0.75 -10.64
C VAL A 325 -16.14 0.30 -9.44
N LEU A 326 -16.81 -0.35 -8.48
CA LEU A 326 -16.19 -1.06 -7.38
C LEU A 326 -16.09 -2.53 -7.75
N PHE A 327 -14.89 -3.10 -7.77
CA PHE A 327 -14.69 -4.53 -8.03
C PHE A 327 -14.18 -5.21 -6.76
N GLY A 328 -15.02 -6.03 -6.13
CA GLY A 328 -14.67 -6.81 -4.94
C GLY A 328 -13.79 -8.01 -5.29
N HIS A 329 -12.64 -8.12 -4.63
CA HIS A 329 -11.68 -9.20 -4.89
C HIS A 329 -12.25 -10.58 -4.51
N GLN A 330 -12.96 -10.70 -3.38
CA GLN A 330 -13.59 -11.96 -3.00
C GLN A 330 -14.90 -12.18 -3.76
N ALA A 331 -15.70 -11.14 -3.94
CA ALA A 331 -16.96 -11.20 -4.66
C ALA A 331 -16.79 -11.46 -6.17
N GLN A 332 -15.64 -11.12 -6.74
CA GLN A 332 -15.28 -11.29 -8.17
C GLN A 332 -16.30 -10.70 -9.15
N ARG A 333 -16.95 -9.61 -8.75
CA ARG A 333 -17.93 -8.92 -9.59
C ARG A 333 -17.83 -7.40 -9.49
N PRO A 334 -18.07 -6.66 -10.59
CA PRO A 334 -18.16 -5.22 -10.58
C PRO A 334 -19.53 -4.75 -10.03
N VAL A 335 -19.51 -3.61 -9.34
CA VAL A 335 -20.70 -2.89 -8.87
C VAL A 335 -20.55 -1.44 -9.33
N LEU A 336 -21.59 -0.95 -10.02
CA LEU A 336 -21.68 0.44 -10.44
C LEU A 336 -22.14 1.29 -9.25
N THR A 337 -21.47 2.43 -9.02
CA THR A 337 -21.89 3.39 -8.00
C THR A 337 -21.91 4.81 -8.54
N ARG A 338 -22.82 5.62 -8.00
CA ARG A 338 -22.92 7.06 -8.26
C ARG A 338 -22.01 7.82 -7.30
N ARG A 339 -21.80 9.09 -7.59
CA ARG A 339 -21.12 9.98 -6.65
C ARG A 339 -21.89 10.01 -5.30
N GLY A 340 -21.15 9.82 -4.20
CA GLY A 340 -21.69 9.79 -2.84
C GLY A 340 -22.50 8.54 -2.49
N GLU A 341 -22.74 7.62 -3.42
CA GLU A 341 -23.41 6.36 -3.16
C GLU A 341 -22.48 5.38 -2.45
N ALA A 342 -22.99 4.76 -1.39
CA ALA A 342 -22.27 3.75 -0.65
C ALA A 342 -22.61 2.35 -1.16
N HIS A 343 -21.61 1.49 -1.15
CA HIS A 343 -21.76 0.05 -1.31
C HIS A 343 -21.52 -0.63 0.04
N ASP A 344 -22.52 -1.36 0.53
CA ASP A 344 -22.47 -2.01 1.84
C ASP A 344 -22.02 -3.46 1.71
N VAL A 345 -21.11 -3.85 2.59
CA VAL A 345 -20.59 -5.22 2.72
C VAL A 345 -20.73 -5.67 4.17
N LEU A 346 -21.30 -6.86 4.38
CA LEU A 346 -21.33 -7.51 5.69
C LEU A 346 -20.08 -8.37 5.85
N LEU A 347 -19.33 -8.13 6.91
CA LEU A 347 -18.10 -8.86 7.24
C LEU A 347 -18.29 -9.59 8.57
N LYS A 348 -18.06 -10.89 8.57
CA LYS A 348 -17.94 -11.69 9.81
C LYS A 348 -16.64 -11.38 10.53
N PRO A 349 -16.47 -11.77 11.79
CA PRO A 349 -15.22 -11.58 12.51
C PRO A 349 -14.00 -12.08 11.72
N ARG A 350 -12.99 -11.22 11.61
CA ARG A 350 -11.74 -11.44 10.84
C ARG A 350 -11.91 -11.58 9.32
N GLU A 351 -13.13 -11.38 8.80
CA GLU A 351 -13.35 -11.26 7.35
C GLU A 351 -12.90 -9.88 6.84
N TRP A 352 -12.67 -9.84 5.55
CA TRP A 352 -12.21 -8.64 4.85
C TRP A 352 -12.71 -8.67 3.39
N GLU A 353 -12.75 -7.51 2.77
CA GLU A 353 -12.89 -7.37 1.31
C GLU A 353 -11.97 -6.26 0.80
N VAL A 354 -11.41 -6.46 -0.38
CA VAL A 354 -10.60 -5.44 -1.08
C VAL A 354 -11.32 -5.06 -2.36
N PHE A 355 -11.54 -3.77 -2.55
CA PHE A 355 -12.16 -3.23 -3.75
C PHE A 355 -11.15 -2.46 -4.60
N THR A 356 -11.03 -2.81 -5.87
CA THR A 356 -10.50 -1.88 -6.86
C THR A 356 -11.58 -0.84 -7.16
N VAL A 357 -11.22 0.45 -7.04
CA VAL A 357 -12.09 1.59 -7.34
C VAL A 357 -11.66 2.17 -8.68
N SER A 358 -12.44 1.95 -9.72
CA SER A 358 -12.12 2.39 -11.08
C SER A 358 -13.08 3.48 -11.55
N PRO A 359 -12.58 4.58 -12.15
CA PRO A 359 -13.45 5.57 -12.77
C PRO A 359 -14.16 4.97 -13.95
N LEU A 360 -15.45 5.26 -14.08
CA LEU A 360 -16.24 4.86 -15.23
C LEU A 360 -16.15 5.94 -16.31
N THR A 361 -15.51 5.63 -17.42
CA THR A 361 -15.50 6.49 -18.61
C THR A 361 -16.59 6.09 -19.58
N GLN A 362 -17.15 7.07 -20.28
CA GLN A 362 -18.18 6.84 -21.30
C GLN A 362 -17.86 7.60 -22.59
N ARG A 363 -17.99 6.93 -23.73
CA ARG A 363 -17.82 7.53 -25.05
C ARG A 363 -18.67 6.83 -26.10
N ASP A 364 -19.49 7.59 -26.85
CA ASP A 364 -20.30 7.10 -27.98
C ASP A 364 -21.10 5.79 -27.64
N GLY A 365 -21.71 5.73 -26.45
CA GLY A 365 -22.48 4.60 -25.96
C GLY A 365 -21.65 3.44 -25.38
N VAL A 366 -20.32 3.55 -25.36
CA VAL A 366 -19.43 2.59 -24.69
C VAL A 366 -19.13 3.08 -23.27
N ARG A 367 -19.29 2.19 -22.29
CA ARG A 367 -18.90 2.38 -20.87
C ARG A 367 -17.70 1.50 -20.58
N TRP A 368 -16.69 2.07 -19.94
CA TRP A 368 -15.41 1.40 -19.69
C TRP A 368 -14.83 1.75 -18.33
N ALA A 369 -14.40 0.73 -17.58
CA ALA A 369 -13.61 0.90 -16.36
C ALA A 369 -12.61 -0.25 -16.23
N PRO A 370 -11.28 0.01 -16.35
CA PRO A 370 -10.25 -1.01 -16.20
C PRO A 370 -10.08 -1.40 -14.74
N LEU A 371 -9.95 -2.71 -14.44
CA LEU A 371 -9.79 -3.23 -13.09
C LEU A 371 -8.36 -3.73 -12.80
N GLY A 372 -7.60 -4.01 -13.85
CA GLY A 372 -6.24 -4.57 -13.74
C GLY A 372 -6.24 -6.10 -13.63
N LEU A 373 -5.29 -6.67 -12.90
CA LEU A 373 -5.16 -8.12 -12.75
C LEU A 373 -6.10 -8.63 -11.65
N VAL A 374 -7.28 -9.13 -12.03
CA VAL A 374 -8.38 -9.43 -11.10
C VAL A 374 -8.12 -10.57 -10.11
N GLN A 375 -7.10 -11.38 -10.33
CA GLN A 375 -6.66 -12.42 -9.39
C GLN A 375 -5.70 -11.89 -8.31
N MET A 376 -5.12 -10.68 -8.51
CA MET A 376 -4.22 -10.05 -7.56
C MET A 376 -5.00 -9.19 -6.56
N LEU A 377 -4.58 -9.18 -5.27
CA LEU A 377 -5.23 -8.41 -4.21
C LEU A 377 -5.22 -6.89 -4.49
N ASN A 378 -4.18 -6.37 -5.13
CA ASN A 378 -4.12 -5.01 -5.66
C ASN A 378 -4.02 -5.04 -7.19
N GLY A 379 -5.01 -5.63 -7.86
CA GLY A 379 -5.00 -5.83 -9.32
C GLY A 379 -4.83 -4.54 -10.10
N GLY A 380 -5.46 -3.45 -9.67
CA GLY A 380 -5.32 -2.12 -10.27
C GLY A 380 -3.90 -1.56 -10.26
N GLY A 381 -3.04 -2.06 -9.37
CA GLY A 381 -1.62 -1.73 -9.33
C GLY A 381 -0.83 -2.18 -10.57
N ALA A 382 -1.37 -3.08 -11.39
CA ALA A 382 -0.76 -3.50 -12.65
C ALA A 382 -0.99 -2.51 -13.79
N LEU A 383 -1.98 -1.62 -13.69
CA LEU A 383 -2.31 -0.63 -14.71
C LEU A 383 -1.28 0.50 -14.73
N VAL A 384 -0.74 0.79 -15.90
CA VAL A 384 0.13 1.95 -16.17
C VAL A 384 -0.70 3.08 -16.76
N ALA A 385 -1.53 2.76 -17.76
CA ALA A 385 -2.42 3.70 -18.44
C ALA A 385 -3.70 3.01 -18.92
N SER A 386 -4.77 3.78 -19.07
CA SER A 386 -5.99 3.33 -19.74
C SER A 386 -6.70 4.51 -20.40
N GLU A 387 -7.08 4.36 -21.66
CA GLU A 387 -7.75 5.37 -22.46
C GLU A 387 -8.92 4.76 -23.21
N LEU A 388 -10.00 5.54 -23.40
CA LEU A 388 -11.13 5.19 -24.24
C LEU A 388 -11.23 6.18 -25.38
N ASN A 389 -10.92 5.77 -26.61
CA ASN A 389 -10.73 6.65 -27.75
C ASN A 389 -11.67 6.32 -28.93
N ARG A 390 -11.92 7.29 -29.79
CA ARG A 390 -12.52 7.07 -31.12
C ARG A 390 -11.46 6.52 -32.07
N ARG A 391 -11.78 5.47 -32.76
CA ARG A 391 -10.89 4.84 -33.74
C ARG A 391 -10.86 5.63 -35.05
N GLY A 392 -9.82 6.48 -35.22
CA GLY A 392 -9.46 7.17 -36.47
C GLY A 392 -10.50 8.11 -37.06
N LEU A 393 -10.06 9.03 -37.97
CA LEU A 393 -10.89 10.03 -38.63
C LEU A 393 -11.91 9.45 -39.64
N LEU A 394 -11.66 8.25 -40.16
CA LEU A 394 -12.48 7.61 -41.21
C LEU A 394 -13.54 6.65 -40.64
N ASN A 395 -13.39 6.17 -39.42
CA ASN A 395 -14.28 5.20 -38.75
C ASN A 395 -15.18 5.91 -37.73
N ARG A 396 -16.02 6.82 -38.16
CA ARG A 396 -16.98 7.54 -37.30
C ARG A 396 -17.85 6.52 -36.53
N GLY A 397 -17.77 6.54 -35.19
CA GLY A 397 -18.58 5.75 -34.27
C GLY A 397 -17.98 4.42 -33.83
N GLU A 398 -16.74 4.10 -34.17
CA GLU A 398 -16.01 3.00 -33.55
C GLU A 398 -15.21 3.51 -32.34
N VAL A 399 -15.35 2.83 -31.22
CA VAL A 399 -14.66 3.12 -29.95
C VAL A 399 -13.68 1.99 -29.64
N GLU A 400 -12.54 2.32 -29.14
CA GLU A 400 -11.50 1.40 -28.73
C GLU A 400 -10.92 1.82 -27.38
N ALA A 401 -10.79 0.85 -26.45
CA ALA A 401 -10.06 1.07 -25.21
C ALA A 401 -8.62 0.57 -25.39
N HIS A 402 -7.67 1.37 -24.92
CA HIS A 402 -6.25 1.02 -24.85
C HIS A 402 -5.82 0.95 -23.40
N VAL A 403 -5.11 -0.12 -23.04
CA VAL A 403 -4.60 -0.35 -21.69
C VAL A 403 -3.15 -0.78 -21.77
N THR A 404 -2.30 -0.15 -20.97
CA THR A 404 -0.92 -0.58 -20.75
C THR A 404 -0.80 -1.21 -19.38
N LEU A 405 -0.28 -2.44 -19.33
CA LEU A 405 -0.04 -3.19 -18.09
C LEU A 405 1.45 -3.48 -17.93
N LYS A 406 1.92 -3.47 -16.69
CA LYS A 406 3.31 -3.80 -16.35
C LYS A 406 3.55 -5.29 -16.07
N ALA A 407 2.50 -6.12 -16.11
CA ALA A 407 2.62 -7.54 -15.79
C ALA A 407 1.55 -8.38 -16.48
N ALA A 408 1.85 -9.65 -16.71
CA ALA A 408 0.95 -10.68 -17.20
C ALA A 408 0.04 -11.24 -16.09
N GLY A 409 -1.09 -11.81 -16.48
CA GLY A 409 -2.08 -12.42 -15.59
C GLY A 409 -3.48 -12.31 -16.16
N GLU A 410 -4.51 -12.59 -15.37
CA GLU A 410 -5.89 -12.42 -15.79
C GLU A 410 -6.32 -10.96 -15.66
N PHE A 411 -6.37 -10.25 -16.79
CA PHE A 411 -6.86 -8.87 -16.84
C PHE A 411 -8.38 -8.85 -16.76
N GLY A 412 -8.94 -7.90 -16.02
CA GLY A 412 -10.37 -7.60 -15.97
C GLY A 412 -10.69 -6.13 -16.25
N ALA A 413 -11.87 -5.91 -16.82
CA ALA A 413 -12.48 -4.59 -16.98
C ALA A 413 -14.00 -4.69 -16.96
N PHE A 414 -14.68 -3.69 -16.42
CA PHE A 414 -16.10 -3.50 -16.68
C PHE A 414 -16.26 -2.84 -18.05
N CYS A 415 -17.11 -3.36 -18.91
CA CYS A 415 -17.43 -2.73 -20.18
C CYS A 415 -18.83 -3.04 -20.70
N GLU A 416 -19.46 -2.04 -21.29
CA GLU A 416 -20.71 -2.12 -22.05
C GLU A 416 -20.54 -1.31 -23.35
N PRO A 417 -20.97 -1.90 -24.47
CA PRO A 417 -21.46 -3.25 -24.72
C PRO A 417 -20.33 -4.28 -24.71
N ARG A 418 -20.69 -5.57 -24.95
CA ARG A 418 -19.71 -6.65 -25.14
C ARG A 418 -18.71 -6.28 -26.23
N PRO A 419 -17.41 -6.44 -26.03
CA PRO A 419 -16.39 -6.18 -27.05
C PRO A 419 -16.56 -7.06 -28.30
N ARG A 420 -16.17 -6.53 -29.45
CA ARG A 420 -16.11 -7.26 -30.72
C ARG A 420 -14.80 -8.05 -30.84
N CYS A 421 -13.71 -7.45 -30.42
CA CYS A 421 -12.37 -8.00 -30.53
C CYS A 421 -11.49 -7.48 -29.39
N VAL A 422 -10.59 -8.35 -28.93
CA VAL A 422 -9.54 -8.00 -27.97
C VAL A 422 -8.20 -8.40 -28.55
N ARG A 423 -7.20 -7.52 -28.47
CA ARG A 423 -5.83 -7.80 -28.89
C ARG A 423 -4.85 -7.52 -27.78
N VAL A 424 -3.86 -8.39 -27.68
CA VAL A 424 -2.71 -8.24 -26.79
C VAL A 424 -1.45 -8.14 -27.68
N ASN A 425 -0.72 -7.04 -27.53
CA ASN A 425 0.46 -6.74 -28.38
C ASN A 425 0.18 -6.87 -29.88
N GLY A 426 -1.04 -6.48 -30.29
CA GLY A 426 -1.52 -6.54 -31.68
C GLY A 426 -2.13 -7.86 -32.14
N GLU A 427 -1.97 -8.94 -31.39
CA GLU A 427 -2.53 -10.27 -31.72
C GLU A 427 -3.92 -10.45 -31.09
N SER A 428 -4.88 -10.98 -31.87
CA SER A 428 -6.22 -11.27 -31.35
C SER A 428 -6.19 -12.43 -30.36
N VAL A 429 -6.83 -12.23 -29.21
CA VAL A 429 -6.90 -13.21 -28.13
C VAL A 429 -8.36 -13.55 -27.76
N ALA A 430 -8.54 -14.72 -27.17
CA ALA A 430 -9.82 -15.11 -26.60
C ALA A 430 -10.12 -14.30 -25.35
N PHE A 431 -11.41 -14.02 -25.11
CA PHE A 431 -11.89 -13.33 -23.92
C PHE A 431 -13.25 -13.86 -23.49
N THR A 432 -13.59 -13.66 -22.24
CA THR A 432 -14.93 -13.86 -21.73
C THR A 432 -15.58 -12.51 -21.38
N HIS A 433 -16.88 -12.46 -21.43
CA HIS A 433 -17.66 -11.30 -21.01
C HIS A 433 -18.98 -11.84 -20.43
N ASP A 434 -19.18 -11.66 -19.15
CA ASP A 434 -20.26 -12.26 -18.38
C ASP A 434 -21.51 -11.37 -18.28
N GLU A 435 -22.52 -11.86 -17.58
CA GLU A 435 -23.78 -11.16 -17.32
C GLU A 435 -23.65 -9.91 -16.45
N HIS A 436 -22.51 -9.74 -15.75
CA HIS A 436 -22.17 -8.56 -14.96
C HIS A 436 -21.34 -7.54 -15.75
N ASN A 437 -21.24 -7.71 -17.07
CA ASN A 437 -20.41 -6.88 -17.96
C ASN A 437 -18.93 -6.90 -17.60
N LEU A 438 -18.44 -7.98 -17.00
CA LEU A 438 -17.03 -8.19 -16.69
C LEU A 438 -16.34 -8.87 -17.86
N LEU A 439 -15.45 -8.13 -18.52
CA LEU A 439 -14.49 -8.64 -19.47
C LEU A 439 -13.33 -9.29 -18.71
N ARG A 440 -12.91 -10.50 -19.11
CA ARG A 440 -11.69 -11.17 -18.63
C ARG A 440 -10.86 -11.62 -19.82
N VAL A 441 -9.55 -11.41 -19.71
CA VAL A 441 -8.55 -11.73 -20.73
C VAL A 441 -7.32 -12.33 -20.05
N ASP A 442 -6.94 -13.54 -20.47
CA ASP A 442 -5.68 -14.14 -20.03
C ASP A 442 -4.52 -13.50 -20.81
N MET A 443 -3.64 -12.82 -20.10
CA MET A 443 -2.49 -12.13 -20.66
C MET A 443 -1.28 -13.06 -20.66
N PRO A 444 -0.64 -13.30 -21.81
CA PRO A 444 0.54 -14.16 -21.88
C PRO A 444 1.72 -13.54 -21.14
N PRO A 445 2.66 -14.35 -20.64
CA PRO A 445 3.90 -13.84 -20.08
C PRO A 445 4.64 -12.96 -21.08
N SER A 446 5.11 -11.79 -20.65
CA SER A 446 5.92 -10.86 -21.45
C SER A 446 7.04 -10.31 -20.57
N GLY A 447 8.21 -10.07 -21.14
CA GLY A 447 9.31 -9.38 -20.48
C GLY A 447 9.18 -7.83 -20.51
N ASP A 448 8.25 -7.32 -21.33
CA ASP A 448 8.01 -5.89 -21.52
C ASP A 448 6.58 -5.52 -21.08
N ALA A 449 6.27 -4.23 -21.07
CA ALA A 449 4.93 -3.73 -20.88
C ALA A 449 3.96 -4.37 -21.90
N ILE A 450 2.75 -4.69 -21.45
CA ILE A 450 1.75 -5.38 -22.26
C ILE A 450 0.74 -4.35 -22.73
N GLU A 451 0.56 -4.25 -24.06
CA GLU A 451 -0.44 -3.40 -24.69
C GLU A 451 -1.70 -4.20 -24.99
N LEU A 452 -2.82 -3.78 -24.43
CA LEU A 452 -4.13 -4.35 -24.68
C LEU A 452 -4.99 -3.35 -25.45
N SER A 453 -5.64 -3.80 -26.52
CA SER A 453 -6.69 -3.02 -27.18
C SER A 453 -8.00 -3.80 -27.20
N VAL A 454 -9.10 -3.08 -26.92
CA VAL A 454 -10.46 -3.62 -26.86
C VAL A 454 -11.36 -2.83 -27.80
N GLU A 455 -11.82 -3.48 -28.87
CA GLU A 455 -12.67 -2.89 -29.89
C GLU A 455 -14.15 -3.13 -29.56
N PHE A 456 -14.96 -2.08 -29.65
CA PHE A 456 -16.39 -2.14 -29.40
C PHE A 456 -17.23 -2.09 -30.70
N PRO A 457 -18.45 -2.65 -30.72
CA PRO A 457 -19.36 -2.51 -31.84
C PRO A 457 -19.77 -1.03 -32.04
N LYS A 458 -20.18 -0.67 -33.24
CA LYS A 458 -20.74 0.66 -33.50
C LYS A 458 -22.04 0.85 -32.72
N ALA A 459 -22.25 2.06 -32.23
CA ALA A 459 -23.52 2.41 -31.59
C ALA A 459 -24.69 2.14 -32.55
N GLY A 460 -25.61 1.25 -32.14
CA GLY A 460 -26.80 0.90 -32.91
C GLY A 460 -26.70 -0.37 -33.78
N GLN A 461 -25.60 -1.16 -33.61
CA GLN A 461 -25.52 -2.53 -34.18
C GLN A 461 -25.79 -3.62 -33.11
#